data_b57b0d355eb80d662f0965120f14a314
#
_entry.id   b57b0d355eb80d662f0965120f14a314
#
_cell.length_a   1.000
_cell.length_b   1.000
_cell.length_c   1.000
_cell.angle_alpha   90.00
_cell.angle_beta   90.00
_cell.angle_gamma   90.00
#
_symmetry.space_group_name_H-M   'P 1'
#
loop_
_entity.id
_entity.type
_entity.pdbx_description
1 polymer ?
#
loop_
_entity_poly.entity_id
_entity_poly.type
_entity_poly.pdbx_seq_one_letter_code
_entity_poly.pdbx_strand_id
1 'polypeptide(L)'
;MKFKMTPVSLSLTLACFSFGNLGANSIGYVEKFAIAEDRDEALKELIPGTRDYYYYHALHAQNRGDQQELNRVLGLWIKRHGHTSRVKEIRNRQALLDFEQNPNGTITHLRNELGLNFNHSRFVEGQKPRHPTTLDPVAISYGTFLGQAFRQYQNLQGVSDRGLENLKHGVLD
;
A
#
# COMPACT_ATOMS: atom_id res chain seq x y z
N MET A 1 -31.88 -47.30 -61.42
CA MET A 1 -30.81 -46.45 -60.88
C MET A 1 -31.21 -46.08 -59.48
N LYS A 2 -30.55 -46.68 -58.46
CA LYS A 2 -30.84 -46.43 -57.06
C LYS A 2 -29.73 -45.52 -56.50
N PHE A 3 -30.02 -44.28 -56.15
CA PHE A 3 -29.14 -43.38 -55.48
C PHE A 3 -29.05 -43.77 -53.98
N LYS A 4 -27.85 -44.13 -53.51
CA LYS A 4 -27.55 -44.27 -52.09
C LYS A 4 -27.12 -42.93 -51.53
N MET A 5 -27.93 -42.38 -50.64
CA MET A 5 -27.53 -41.23 -49.81
C MET A 5 -26.78 -41.72 -48.60
N THR A 6 -25.54 -41.30 -48.43
CA THR A 6 -24.72 -41.49 -47.23
C THR A 6 -25.01 -40.35 -46.26
N PRO A 7 -25.23 -40.62 -44.96
CA PRO A 7 -25.40 -39.56 -43.97
C PRO A 7 -24.02 -38.93 -43.63
N VAL A 8 -23.94 -37.63 -43.83
CA VAL A 8 -22.80 -36.79 -43.34
C VAL A 8 -23.02 -36.55 -41.86
N SER A 9 -22.17 -37.19 -41.04
CA SER A 9 -22.12 -36.98 -39.61
C SER A 9 -21.43 -35.63 -39.31
N LEU A 10 -22.22 -34.67 -38.85
CA LEU A 10 -21.74 -33.35 -38.41
C LEU A 10 -21.26 -33.47 -36.97
N SER A 11 -19.96 -33.67 -36.76
CA SER A 11 -19.36 -33.66 -35.42
C SER A 11 -19.23 -32.20 -34.92
N LEU A 12 -20.15 -31.83 -34.04
CA LEU A 12 -20.09 -30.57 -33.32
C LEU A 12 -19.07 -30.68 -32.15
N THR A 13 -17.86 -30.27 -32.39
CA THR A 13 -16.82 -30.12 -31.31
C THR A 13 -17.13 -28.92 -30.46
N LEU A 14 -17.71 -29.18 -29.29
CA LEU A 14 -17.95 -28.19 -28.25
C LEU A 14 -16.58 -27.86 -27.59
N ALA A 15 -15.94 -26.77 -28.01
CA ALA A 15 -14.77 -26.24 -27.35
C ALA A 15 -15.18 -25.63 -26.00
N CYS A 16 -14.99 -26.40 -24.92
CA CYS A 16 -15.10 -25.87 -23.57
C CYS A 16 -13.93 -24.90 -23.33
N PHE A 17 -14.19 -23.61 -23.48
CA PHE A 17 -13.31 -22.56 -22.94
C PHE A 17 -13.40 -22.61 -21.43
N SER A 18 -12.45 -23.27 -20.80
CA SER A 18 -12.24 -23.19 -19.37
C SER A 18 -11.73 -21.76 -19.06
N PHE A 19 -12.62 -20.86 -18.70
CA PHE A 19 -12.24 -19.61 -18.03
C PHE A 19 -11.65 -19.99 -16.67
N GLY A 20 -10.33 -20.04 -16.60
CA GLY A 20 -9.62 -20.24 -15.35
C GLY A 20 -9.97 -19.10 -14.39
N ASN A 21 -10.72 -19.38 -13.36
CA ASN A 21 -10.95 -18.51 -12.21
C ASN A 21 -9.63 -18.32 -11.45
N LEU A 22 -8.75 -17.45 -11.96
CA LEU A 22 -7.47 -17.09 -11.31
C LEU A 22 -7.67 -16.27 -10.01
N GLY A 23 -8.89 -15.78 -9.75
CA GLY A 23 -9.19 -14.99 -8.54
C GLY A 23 -9.65 -15.80 -7.34
N ALA A 24 -10.35 -16.91 -7.55
CA ALA A 24 -10.94 -17.70 -6.45
C ALA A 24 -9.88 -18.48 -5.65
N ASN A 25 -8.80 -18.94 -6.32
CA ASN A 25 -7.74 -19.70 -5.65
C ASN A 25 -6.86 -18.85 -4.74
N SER A 26 -6.69 -17.56 -5.03
CA SER A 26 -5.84 -16.69 -4.20
C SER A 26 -6.52 -16.33 -2.88
N ILE A 27 -7.83 -16.09 -2.89
CA ILE A 27 -8.61 -15.78 -1.68
C ILE A 27 -8.65 -17.02 -0.76
N GLY A 28 -8.97 -18.18 -1.28
CA GLY A 28 -9.01 -19.41 -0.51
C GLY A 28 -7.66 -19.80 0.10
N TYR A 29 -6.54 -19.53 -0.58
CA TYR A 29 -5.21 -19.83 -0.01
C TYR A 29 -4.83 -18.86 1.12
N VAL A 30 -5.18 -17.58 1.01
CA VAL A 30 -4.96 -16.58 2.07
C VAL A 30 -5.63 -17.02 3.36
N GLU A 31 -6.90 -17.39 3.29
CA GLU A 31 -7.66 -17.86 4.43
C GLU A 31 -7.07 -19.16 4.98
N LYS A 32 -6.79 -20.13 4.12
CA LYS A 32 -6.18 -21.40 4.48
C LYS A 32 -4.85 -21.20 5.23
N PHE A 33 -3.96 -20.36 4.70
CA PHE A 33 -2.68 -20.06 5.33
C PHE A 33 -2.84 -19.33 6.68
N ALA A 34 -3.83 -18.43 6.77
CA ALA A 34 -4.08 -17.66 7.99
C ALA A 34 -4.55 -18.54 9.15
N ILE A 35 -5.41 -19.53 8.88
CA ILE A 35 -6.00 -20.43 9.90
C ILE A 35 -5.27 -21.76 10.05
N ALA A 36 -4.22 -22.03 9.24
CA ALA A 36 -3.48 -23.28 9.29
C ALA A 36 -2.81 -23.47 10.67
N GLU A 37 -3.05 -24.63 11.30
CA GLU A 37 -2.35 -25.04 12.51
C GLU A 37 -0.86 -25.28 12.23
N ASP A 38 -0.57 -25.92 11.08
CA ASP A 38 0.79 -26.09 10.56
C ASP A 38 0.95 -25.31 9.24
N ARG A 39 1.65 -24.17 9.33
CA ARG A 39 1.94 -23.33 8.15
C ARG A 39 3.02 -23.92 7.26
N ASP A 40 3.93 -24.72 7.79
CA ASP A 40 4.96 -25.40 7.00
C ASP A 40 4.31 -26.40 6.03
N GLU A 41 3.25 -27.09 6.47
CA GLU A 41 2.47 -27.97 5.60
C GLU A 41 1.72 -27.18 4.51
N ALA A 42 1.08 -26.07 4.90
CA ALA A 42 0.39 -25.21 3.94
C ALA A 42 1.33 -24.64 2.86
N LEU A 43 2.58 -24.34 3.19
CA LEU A 43 3.58 -23.84 2.24
C LEU A 43 3.97 -24.85 1.16
N LYS A 44 3.85 -26.17 1.44
CA LYS A 44 4.18 -27.22 0.45
C LYS A 44 3.23 -27.25 -0.74
N GLU A 45 2.04 -26.69 -0.59
CA GLU A 45 1.05 -26.61 -1.69
C GLU A 45 1.41 -25.54 -2.73
N LEU A 46 2.29 -24.61 -2.39
CA LEU A 46 2.67 -23.53 -3.27
C LEU A 46 3.64 -24.00 -4.35
N ILE A 47 3.40 -23.58 -5.57
CA ILE A 47 4.26 -23.92 -6.71
C ILE A 47 5.58 -23.14 -6.59
N PRO A 48 6.73 -23.83 -6.46
CA PRO A 48 8.03 -23.18 -6.34
C PRO A 48 8.32 -22.20 -7.46
N GLY A 49 8.82 -21.02 -7.10
CA GLY A 49 9.19 -19.99 -8.05
C GLY A 49 8.05 -19.07 -8.48
N THR A 50 6.82 -19.28 -8.04
CA THR A 50 5.72 -18.33 -8.21
C THR A 50 5.84 -17.15 -7.25
N ARG A 51 5.14 -16.04 -7.53
CA ARG A 51 5.12 -14.87 -6.65
C ARG A 51 4.53 -15.20 -5.29
N ASP A 52 3.49 -16.03 -5.25
CA ASP A 52 2.85 -16.46 -4.01
C ASP A 52 3.76 -17.37 -3.19
N TYR A 53 4.50 -18.27 -3.83
CA TYR A 53 5.52 -19.07 -3.16
C TYR A 53 6.49 -18.19 -2.37
N TYR A 54 7.11 -17.21 -3.02
CA TYR A 54 8.07 -16.35 -2.35
C TYR A 54 7.42 -15.48 -1.27
N TYR A 55 6.23 -14.95 -1.53
CA TYR A 55 5.52 -14.09 -0.58
C TYR A 55 5.20 -14.82 0.74
N TYR A 56 4.58 -16.00 0.65
CA TYR A 56 4.17 -16.72 1.85
C TYR A 56 5.35 -17.34 2.61
N HIS A 57 6.40 -17.78 1.91
CA HIS A 57 7.64 -18.20 2.57
C HIS A 57 8.32 -17.03 3.29
N ALA A 58 8.39 -15.86 2.69
CA ALA A 58 8.93 -14.66 3.34
C ALA A 58 8.08 -14.25 4.54
N LEU A 59 6.76 -14.24 4.41
CA LEU A 59 5.82 -13.92 5.48
C LEU A 59 5.94 -14.91 6.65
N HIS A 60 6.09 -16.19 6.36
CA HIS A 60 6.28 -17.23 7.37
C HIS A 60 7.61 -17.07 8.11
N ALA A 61 8.71 -16.83 7.38
CA ALA A 61 10.02 -16.56 7.98
C ALA A 61 9.97 -15.31 8.91
N GLN A 62 9.28 -14.23 8.50
CA GLN A 62 9.05 -13.07 9.36
C GLN A 62 8.28 -13.42 10.65
N ASN A 63 7.21 -14.22 10.53
CA ASN A 63 6.40 -14.60 11.68
C ASN A 63 7.18 -15.43 12.69
N ARG A 64 8.19 -16.18 12.23
CA ARG A 64 9.09 -16.98 13.07
C ARG A 64 10.30 -16.21 13.59
N GLY A 65 10.50 -14.97 13.12
CA GLY A 65 11.71 -14.20 13.41
C GLY A 65 12.99 -14.76 12.74
N ASP A 66 12.83 -15.61 11.71
CA ASP A 66 13.96 -16.19 10.97
C ASP A 66 14.47 -15.21 9.91
N GLN A 67 15.34 -14.30 10.36
CA GLN A 67 15.92 -13.27 9.51
C GLN A 67 16.82 -13.84 8.41
N GLN A 68 17.49 -14.96 8.67
CA GLN A 68 18.37 -15.60 7.69
C GLN A 68 17.56 -16.15 6.51
N GLU A 69 16.51 -16.89 6.81
CA GLU A 69 15.61 -17.45 5.80
C GLU A 69 14.86 -16.33 5.05
N LEU A 70 14.38 -15.31 5.74
CA LEU A 70 13.76 -14.15 5.11
C LEU A 70 14.67 -13.51 4.06
N ASN A 71 15.92 -13.23 4.41
CA ASN A 71 16.88 -12.61 3.51
C ASN A 71 17.19 -13.52 2.30
N ARG A 72 17.29 -14.83 2.52
CA ARG A 72 17.49 -15.82 1.45
C ARG A 72 16.31 -15.81 0.47
N VAL A 73 15.10 -15.88 0.98
CA VAL A 73 13.86 -15.91 0.17
C VAL A 73 13.69 -14.60 -0.60
N LEU A 74 13.89 -13.45 0.05
CA LEU A 74 13.82 -12.13 -0.59
C LEU A 74 14.87 -11.99 -1.70
N GLY A 75 16.09 -12.45 -1.49
CA GLY A 75 17.14 -12.42 -2.50
C GLY A 75 16.76 -13.20 -3.77
N LEU A 76 16.24 -14.42 -3.60
CA LEU A 76 15.77 -15.25 -4.71
C LEU A 76 14.54 -14.63 -5.40
N TRP A 77 13.62 -14.07 -4.63
CA TRP A 77 12.43 -13.42 -5.15
C TRP A 77 12.77 -12.21 -6.02
N ILE A 78 13.60 -11.30 -5.51
CA ILE A 78 14.03 -10.10 -6.23
C ILE A 78 14.79 -10.46 -7.49
N LYS A 79 15.68 -11.47 -7.42
CA LYS A 79 16.42 -11.95 -8.59
C LYS A 79 15.49 -12.45 -9.70
N ARG A 80 14.38 -13.09 -9.36
CA ARG A 80 13.46 -13.69 -10.33
C ARG A 80 12.36 -12.75 -10.81
N HIS A 81 11.79 -11.94 -9.93
CA HIS A 81 10.59 -11.13 -10.18
C HIS A 81 10.82 -9.63 -10.04
N GLY A 82 12.01 -9.19 -9.63
CA GLY A 82 12.34 -7.79 -9.39
C GLY A 82 11.71 -7.24 -8.10
N HIS A 83 11.77 -5.92 -7.96
CA HIS A 83 11.20 -5.19 -6.82
C HIS A 83 9.70 -4.96 -7.02
N THR A 84 8.89 -5.94 -6.63
CA THR A 84 7.43 -5.85 -6.70
C THR A 84 6.85 -5.13 -5.47
N SER A 85 5.57 -4.70 -5.55
CA SER A 85 4.85 -4.11 -4.41
C SER A 85 4.82 -5.03 -3.18
N ARG A 86 4.65 -6.33 -3.38
CA ARG A 86 4.69 -7.32 -2.30
C ARG A 86 6.09 -7.50 -1.67
N VAL A 87 7.16 -7.38 -2.45
CA VAL A 87 8.54 -7.35 -1.90
C VAL A 87 8.70 -6.13 -1.01
N LYS A 88 8.19 -4.97 -1.46
CA LYS A 88 8.20 -3.74 -0.68
C LYS A 88 7.39 -3.86 0.61
N GLU A 89 6.22 -4.47 0.55
CA GLU A 89 5.37 -4.77 1.71
C GLU A 89 6.12 -5.60 2.77
N ILE A 90 6.75 -6.71 2.38
CA ILE A 90 7.54 -7.55 3.31
C ILE A 90 8.70 -6.77 3.91
N ARG A 91 9.41 -5.95 3.13
CA ARG A 91 10.52 -5.13 3.63
C ARG A 91 10.06 -4.05 4.60
N ASN A 92 8.95 -3.38 4.30
CA ASN A 92 8.38 -2.37 5.19
C ASN A 92 7.93 -3.00 6.51
N ARG A 93 7.25 -4.16 6.43
CA ARG A 93 6.85 -4.91 7.62
C ARG A 93 8.07 -5.32 8.45
N GLN A 94 9.15 -5.79 7.83
CA GLN A 94 10.37 -6.15 8.54
C GLN A 94 10.98 -4.94 9.24
N ALA A 95 11.09 -3.81 8.56
CA ALA A 95 11.61 -2.59 9.17
C ALA A 95 10.81 -2.16 10.42
N LEU A 96 9.47 -2.35 10.40
CA LEU A 96 8.62 -2.07 11.57
C LEU A 96 8.83 -3.09 12.70
N LEU A 97 9.02 -4.36 12.38
CA LEU A 97 9.32 -5.39 13.38
C LEU A 97 10.68 -5.18 14.07
N ASP A 98 11.65 -4.65 13.32
CA ASP A 98 13.00 -4.35 13.82
C ASP A 98 13.07 -3.03 14.62
N PHE A 99 11.96 -2.29 14.76
CA PHE A 99 11.97 -0.94 15.35
C PHE A 99 12.57 -0.90 16.76
N GLU A 100 12.22 -1.83 17.62
CA GLU A 100 12.73 -1.85 19.01
C GLU A 100 14.25 -2.04 19.09
N GLN A 101 14.82 -2.79 18.14
CA GLN A 101 16.23 -3.13 18.09
C GLN A 101 17.04 -2.11 17.28
N ASN A 102 16.42 -1.52 16.24
CA ASN A 102 17.06 -0.58 15.32
C ASN A 102 16.14 0.58 14.91
N PRO A 103 15.75 1.47 15.84
CA PRO A 103 14.80 2.56 15.56
C PRO A 103 15.30 3.52 14.47
N ASN A 104 16.60 3.82 14.46
CA ASN A 104 17.18 4.72 13.45
C ASN A 104 17.16 4.12 12.04
N GLY A 105 17.42 2.83 11.93
CA GLY A 105 17.32 2.10 10.67
C GLY A 105 15.89 2.09 10.13
N THR A 106 14.93 1.81 10.98
CA THR A 106 13.48 1.83 10.63
C THR A 106 13.05 3.21 10.17
N ILE A 107 13.38 4.27 10.93
CA ILE A 107 13.03 5.66 10.56
C ILE A 107 13.66 6.04 9.22
N THR A 108 14.94 5.67 9.01
CA THR A 108 15.63 5.93 7.74
C THR A 108 14.96 5.20 6.59
N HIS A 109 14.60 3.93 6.76
CA HIS A 109 13.89 3.15 5.76
C HIS A 109 12.55 3.78 5.40
N LEU A 110 11.70 4.09 6.39
CA LEU A 110 10.39 4.69 6.18
C LEU A 110 10.49 6.08 5.53
N ARG A 111 11.43 6.89 5.97
CA ARG A 111 11.70 8.20 5.37
C ARG A 111 12.01 8.08 3.88
N ASN A 112 12.88 7.14 3.50
CA ASN A 112 13.27 6.93 2.11
C ASN A 112 12.10 6.39 1.28
N GLU A 113 11.35 5.42 1.82
CA GLU A 113 10.21 4.81 1.14
C GLU A 113 9.05 5.79 0.90
N LEU A 114 8.84 6.71 1.83
CA LEU A 114 7.78 7.72 1.74
C LEU A 114 8.24 9.03 1.10
N GLY A 115 9.54 9.16 0.78
CA GLY A 115 10.10 10.39 0.23
C GLY A 115 10.03 11.58 1.19
N LEU A 116 10.04 11.32 2.50
CA LEU A 116 9.89 12.38 3.50
C LEU A 116 11.17 13.21 3.61
N ASN A 117 11.04 14.50 3.34
CA ASN A 117 12.08 15.49 3.57
C ASN A 117 11.67 16.40 4.73
N PHE A 118 12.36 16.24 5.85
CA PHE A 118 12.15 17.06 7.02
C PHE A 118 13.05 18.32 6.92
N ASN A 119 12.52 19.40 6.36
CA ASN A 119 13.22 20.67 6.18
C ASN A 119 13.08 21.62 7.38
N HIS A 120 12.65 21.12 8.53
CA HIS A 120 12.59 21.94 9.74
C HIS A 120 13.93 21.97 10.45
N SER A 121 14.27 23.10 11.03
CA SER A 121 15.48 23.26 11.83
C SER A 121 15.38 22.36 13.09
N ARG A 122 16.49 21.70 13.40
CA ARG A 122 16.60 20.90 14.62
C ARG A 122 16.36 21.80 15.83
N PHE A 123 15.48 21.38 16.75
CA PHE A 123 15.34 22.04 18.03
C PHE A 123 16.64 21.86 18.81
N VAL A 124 17.22 22.98 19.27
CA VAL A 124 18.37 23.01 20.15
C VAL A 124 17.94 23.68 21.44
N GLU A 125 18.11 22.97 22.57
CA GLU A 125 17.75 23.51 23.88
C GLU A 125 18.51 24.84 24.14
N GLY A 126 17.75 25.87 24.58
CA GLY A 126 18.32 27.21 24.80
C GLY A 126 18.42 28.11 23.56
N GLN A 127 18.17 27.61 22.34
CA GLN A 127 18.04 28.45 21.13
C GLN A 127 16.60 28.92 20.94
N LYS A 128 16.45 30.23 20.68
CA LYS A 128 15.15 30.74 20.26
C LYS A 128 14.77 30.13 18.91
N PRO A 129 13.56 29.54 18.79
CA PRO A 129 13.12 28.96 17.53
C PRO A 129 13.08 30.05 16.45
N ARG A 130 13.48 29.66 15.22
CA ARG A 130 13.43 30.57 14.06
C ARG A 130 12.00 30.92 13.61
N HIS A 131 11.07 30.05 13.97
CA HIS A 131 9.65 30.21 13.65
C HIS A 131 8.87 30.39 14.96
N PRO A 132 7.74 31.14 14.94
CA PRO A 132 6.90 31.27 16.11
C PRO A 132 6.44 29.91 16.60
N THR A 133 6.62 29.62 17.88
CA THR A 133 6.16 28.38 18.54
C THR A 133 4.70 28.47 18.98
N THR A 134 4.16 29.68 19.01
CA THR A 134 2.74 29.98 19.25
C THR A 134 2.17 30.60 18.00
N LEU A 135 1.05 30.05 17.51
CA LEU A 135 0.30 30.66 16.43
C LEU A 135 -0.25 31.99 16.94
N ASP A 136 0.10 33.09 16.24
CA ASP A 136 -0.49 34.38 16.51
C ASP A 136 -2.00 34.30 16.17
N PRO A 137 -2.91 34.58 17.11
CA PRO A 137 -4.33 34.58 16.83
C PRO A 137 -4.71 35.48 15.64
N VAL A 138 -3.97 36.56 15.44
CA VAL A 138 -4.18 37.49 14.30
C VAL A 138 -3.82 36.82 12.97
N ALA A 139 -2.81 35.92 12.95
CA ALA A 139 -2.43 35.20 11.75
C ALA A 139 -3.47 34.15 11.32
N ILE A 140 -4.31 33.70 12.28
CA ILE A 140 -5.40 32.74 12.04
C ILE A 140 -6.76 33.45 12.05
N SER A 141 -6.76 34.80 12.13
CA SER A 141 -8.03 35.55 12.11
C SER A 141 -8.78 35.29 10.82
N TYR A 142 -10.08 35.24 10.94
CA TYR A 142 -10.99 35.03 9.83
C TYR A 142 -10.77 36.05 8.68
N GLY A 143 -10.48 37.31 9.04
CA GLY A 143 -10.13 38.36 8.05
C GLY A 143 -8.84 38.07 7.26
N THR A 144 -7.81 37.45 7.91
CA THR A 144 -6.58 37.03 7.24
C THR A 144 -6.85 35.88 6.28
N PHE A 145 -7.66 34.90 6.69
CA PHE A 145 -8.09 33.78 5.85
C PHE A 145 -8.86 34.26 4.62
N LEU A 146 -9.82 35.14 4.81
CA LEU A 146 -10.58 35.77 3.73
C LEU A 146 -9.69 36.56 2.78
N GLY A 147 -8.81 37.40 3.33
CA GLY A 147 -7.88 38.17 2.52
C GLY A 147 -6.95 37.31 1.68
N GLN A 148 -6.55 36.16 2.17
CA GLN A 148 -5.76 35.17 1.39
C GLN A 148 -6.61 34.48 0.32
N ALA A 149 -7.84 34.06 0.64
CA ALA A 149 -8.75 33.44 -0.32
C ALA A 149 -9.07 34.39 -1.45
N PHE A 150 -9.35 35.66 -1.17
CA PHE A 150 -9.58 36.69 -2.20
C PHE A 150 -8.34 36.98 -3.04
N ARG A 151 -7.14 37.01 -2.46
CA ARG A 151 -5.90 37.20 -3.23
C ARG A 151 -5.59 36.03 -4.16
N GLN A 152 -5.88 34.81 -3.72
CA GLN A 152 -5.56 33.58 -4.45
C GLN A 152 -6.57 33.33 -5.58
N TYR A 153 -7.86 33.56 -5.36
CA TYR A 153 -8.92 33.16 -6.28
C TYR A 153 -9.62 34.34 -6.97
N GLN A 154 -9.41 35.55 -6.52
CA GLN A 154 -10.07 36.78 -7.00
C GLN A 154 -11.62 36.70 -7.00
N ASN A 155 -12.16 35.65 -6.43
CA ASN A 155 -13.60 35.40 -6.33
C ASN A 155 -13.88 34.39 -5.21
N LEU A 156 -15.16 34.16 -4.87
CA LEU A 156 -15.61 33.21 -3.86
C LEU A 156 -15.92 31.80 -4.43
N GLN A 157 -15.58 31.50 -5.67
CA GLN A 157 -15.92 30.21 -6.31
C GLN A 157 -15.29 28.99 -5.63
N GLY A 158 -14.24 29.16 -4.83
CA GLY A 158 -13.61 28.09 -4.06
C GLY A 158 -14.17 27.89 -2.64
N VAL A 159 -15.12 28.71 -2.23
CA VAL A 159 -15.73 28.62 -0.88
C VAL A 159 -17.02 27.85 -0.96
N SER A 160 -17.13 26.77 -0.17
CA SER A 160 -18.36 25.98 -0.09
C SER A 160 -19.50 26.80 0.50
N ASP A 161 -20.76 26.44 0.19
CA ASP A 161 -21.96 27.08 0.74
C ASP A 161 -21.92 27.18 2.26
N ARG A 162 -21.43 26.14 2.94
CA ARG A 162 -21.22 26.14 4.39
C ARG A 162 -20.15 27.14 4.82
N GLY A 163 -19.12 27.36 4.00
CA GLY A 163 -18.13 28.41 4.22
C GLY A 163 -18.72 29.79 4.07
N LEU A 164 -19.62 29.99 3.09
CA LEU A 164 -20.33 31.24 2.88
C LEU A 164 -21.34 31.54 4.01
N GLU A 165 -22.02 30.53 4.54
CA GLU A 165 -22.89 30.67 5.72
C GLU A 165 -22.10 31.08 6.97
N ASN A 166 -20.95 30.47 7.22
CA ASN A 166 -20.07 30.85 8.31
C ASN A 166 -19.51 32.28 8.13
N LEU A 167 -19.27 32.71 6.87
CA LEU A 167 -18.94 34.08 6.52
C LEU A 167 -20.02 35.07 6.94
N LYS A 168 -21.26 34.72 6.73
CA LYS A 168 -22.42 35.58 7.00
C LYS A 168 -22.59 35.86 8.49
N HIS A 169 -22.16 34.93 9.35
CA HIS A 169 -22.28 35.05 10.78
C HIS A 169 -21.04 35.55 11.53
N GLY A 170 -19.87 35.53 10.92
CA GLY A 170 -18.61 35.85 11.61
C GLY A 170 -17.89 37.13 11.15
N VAL A 171 -18.39 37.83 10.13
CA VAL A 171 -17.70 39.00 9.56
C VAL A 171 -18.49 40.31 9.75
N LEU A 172 -19.68 40.23 10.25
CA LEU A 172 -20.58 41.41 10.45
C LEU A 172 -20.70 41.84 11.91
N ASP A 173 -19.95 41.18 12.82
CA ASP A 173 -19.71 41.68 14.17
C ASP A 173 -18.25 42.15 14.30
#